data_c59528350bbc556c421b17aef015835c
#
_entry.id   c59528350bbc556c421b17aef015835c
#
_cell.length_a   1.000
_cell.length_b   1.000
_cell.length_c   1.000
_cell.angle_alpha   90.00
_cell.angle_beta   90.00
_cell.angle_gamma   90.00
#
_symmetry.space_group_name_H-M   'P 1'
#
loop_
_entity.id
_entity.type
_entity.pdbx_description
1 polymer ?
#
loop_
_entity_poly.entity_id
_entity_poly.type
_entity_poly.pdbx_seq_one_letter_code
_entity_poly.pdbx_strand_id
1 'polypeptide(L)'
;MSSFKLIAGVAIPDTTKLKREYKQSRGRLYLTLSAEDYPAFWRESVKLLGEGVFFFVEIPDDNDQTRLYYLDNCTASVAQAILKRYSSVLYSDGVIKFGFGSHSTEDEIYMMDYQTLSIYSQNLSPYEELLEKMGYLKNKNALLAWDILSEDNEGECTCIEADDESYVDMINNLIDVGMYPSQG
;
A
#
# COMPACT_ATOMS: atom_id res chain seq x y z
N MET A 1 21.12 9.16 10.29
CA MET A 1 19.67 9.01 10.06
C MET A 1 19.47 8.53 8.64
N SER A 2 18.78 7.40 8.42
CA SER A 2 18.44 6.96 7.06
C SER A 2 17.50 8.00 6.45
N SER A 3 17.82 8.48 5.24
CA SER A 3 16.95 9.41 4.51
C SER A 3 15.66 8.69 4.14
N PHE A 4 14.53 9.38 4.15
CA PHE A 4 13.26 8.84 3.69
C PHE A 4 13.37 8.47 2.19
N LYS A 5 12.88 7.28 1.82
CA LYS A 5 13.01 6.79 0.45
C LYS A 5 11.65 6.59 -0.20
N LEU A 6 11.57 6.98 -1.47
CA LEU A 6 10.43 6.68 -2.33
C LEU A 6 10.71 5.40 -3.14
N ILE A 7 9.64 4.72 -3.54
CA ILE A 7 9.71 3.64 -4.53
C ILE A 7 10.06 4.20 -5.91
N ALA A 8 10.53 3.36 -6.81
CA ALA A 8 11.01 3.78 -8.13
C ALA A 8 9.96 4.54 -8.95
N GLY A 9 8.69 4.13 -8.84
CA GLY A 9 7.58 4.72 -9.60
C GLY A 9 6.96 5.98 -8.98
N VAL A 10 7.52 6.52 -7.89
CA VAL A 10 6.97 7.71 -7.22
C VAL A 10 8.03 8.80 -7.11
N ALA A 11 7.69 9.99 -7.56
CA ALA A 11 8.49 11.19 -7.38
C ALA A 11 7.65 12.32 -6.76
N ILE A 12 8.22 13.02 -5.78
CA ILE A 12 7.65 14.23 -5.19
C ILE A 12 8.71 15.33 -5.11
N PRO A 13 8.30 16.60 -5.13
CA PRO A 13 9.24 17.73 -5.22
C PRO A 13 10.23 17.82 -4.05
N ASP A 14 9.81 17.47 -2.85
CA ASP A 14 10.62 17.62 -1.64
C ASP A 14 10.39 16.48 -0.64
N THR A 15 11.27 15.49 -0.68
CA THR A 15 11.25 14.36 0.26
C THR A 15 11.82 14.70 1.64
N THR A 16 12.50 15.86 1.79
CA THR A 16 13.16 16.22 3.08
C THR A 16 12.15 16.52 4.18
N LYS A 17 10.91 16.83 3.81
CA LYS A 17 9.80 17.06 4.74
C LYS A 17 9.18 15.78 5.27
N LEU A 18 9.38 14.65 4.58
CA LEU A 18 8.85 13.36 5.01
C LEU A 18 9.65 12.79 6.19
N LYS A 19 8.92 12.27 7.16
CA LYS A 19 9.48 11.63 8.34
C LYS A 19 8.78 10.31 8.59
N ARG A 20 9.41 9.45 9.38
CA ARG A 20 8.76 8.25 9.92
C ARG A 20 7.76 8.64 10.99
N GLU A 21 6.63 9.16 10.56
CA GLU A 21 5.54 9.62 11.42
C GLU A 21 4.20 9.11 10.86
N TYR A 22 3.24 8.90 11.77
CA TYR A 22 1.87 8.58 11.41
C TYR A 22 0.89 9.45 12.18
N LYS A 23 -0.27 9.69 11.58
CA LYS A 23 -1.38 10.42 12.21
C LYS A 23 -2.64 9.56 12.23
N GLN A 24 -3.47 9.77 13.23
CA GLN A 24 -4.79 9.18 13.32
C GLN A 24 -5.84 10.23 12.94
N SER A 25 -6.72 9.88 12.03
CA SER A 25 -7.85 10.72 11.62
C SER A 25 -9.03 9.86 11.23
N ARG A 26 -10.22 10.22 11.70
CA ARG A 26 -11.50 9.58 11.36
C ARG A 26 -11.49 8.04 11.49
N GLY A 27 -10.87 7.51 12.55
CA GLY A 27 -10.80 6.08 12.81
C GLY A 27 -9.78 5.31 11.96
N ARG A 28 -8.90 6.01 11.24
CA ARG A 28 -7.82 5.43 10.42
C ARG A 28 -6.47 5.95 10.85
N LEU A 29 -5.43 5.15 10.61
CA LEU A 29 -4.05 5.62 10.62
C LEU A 29 -3.64 6.00 9.21
N TYR A 30 -2.88 7.07 9.08
CA TYR A 30 -2.30 7.53 7.82
C TYR A 30 -0.82 7.81 7.99
N LEU A 31 -0.02 7.35 7.04
CA LEU A 31 1.41 7.64 6.95
C LEU A 31 1.88 7.58 5.51
N THR A 32 3.02 8.19 5.21
CA THR A 32 3.78 7.83 4.02
C THR A 32 4.80 6.77 4.45
N LEU A 33 4.77 5.59 3.83
CA LEU A 33 5.65 4.48 4.18
C LEU A 33 6.95 4.59 3.37
N SER A 34 8.11 4.60 4.04
CA SER A 34 9.41 4.60 3.34
C SER A 34 9.61 3.31 2.56
N ALA A 35 10.13 3.39 1.34
CA ALA A 35 10.30 2.23 0.45
C ALA A 35 11.10 1.09 1.08
N GLU A 36 12.10 1.40 1.89
CA GLU A 36 12.91 0.39 2.60
C GLU A 36 12.13 -0.39 3.64
N ASP A 37 10.99 0.14 4.11
CA ASP A 37 10.15 -0.47 5.14
C ASP A 37 9.04 -1.37 4.55
N TYR A 38 8.79 -1.31 3.23
CA TYR A 38 7.74 -2.09 2.56
C TYR A 38 7.81 -3.59 2.87
N PRO A 39 8.95 -4.28 2.69
CA PRO A 39 8.98 -5.73 2.91
C PRO A 39 8.67 -6.12 4.35
N ALA A 40 9.16 -5.37 5.30
CA ALA A 40 8.94 -5.64 6.73
C ALA A 40 7.50 -5.31 7.13
N PHE A 41 6.99 -4.15 6.72
CA PHE A 41 5.64 -3.71 7.03
C PHE A 41 4.60 -4.71 6.51
N TRP A 42 4.63 -5.03 5.21
CA TRP A 42 3.64 -5.91 4.60
C TRP A 42 3.70 -7.32 5.17
N ARG A 43 4.90 -7.87 5.40
CA ARG A 43 5.05 -9.19 6.01
C ARG A 43 4.41 -9.28 7.41
N GLU A 44 4.56 -8.25 8.22
CA GLU A 44 4.05 -8.25 9.58
C GLU A 44 2.57 -7.83 9.65
N SER A 45 2.16 -6.84 8.86
CA SER A 45 0.79 -6.33 8.90
C SER A 45 -0.26 -7.32 8.43
N VAL A 46 0.02 -8.13 7.39
CA VAL A 46 -0.93 -9.16 6.93
C VAL A 46 -1.20 -10.26 7.96
N LYS A 47 -0.29 -10.46 8.92
CA LYS A 47 -0.51 -11.40 10.02
C LYS A 47 -1.55 -10.90 11.02
N LEU A 48 -1.75 -9.58 11.09
CA LEU A 48 -2.71 -8.95 11.99
C LEU A 48 -4.16 -9.08 11.50
N LEU A 49 -4.35 -9.36 10.21
CA LEU A 49 -5.68 -9.47 9.60
C LEU A 49 -6.48 -10.71 10.06
N GLY A 50 -5.80 -11.72 10.62
CA GLY A 50 -6.45 -12.95 11.06
C GLY A 50 -6.94 -13.83 9.91
N GLU A 51 -8.21 -14.23 9.96
CA GLU A 51 -8.85 -15.08 8.95
C GLU A 51 -9.69 -14.28 7.95
N GLY A 52 -10.08 -14.91 6.84
CA GLY A 52 -10.92 -14.27 5.83
C GLY A 52 -10.24 -13.13 5.10
N VAL A 53 -8.94 -13.25 4.87
CA VAL A 53 -8.15 -12.24 4.18
C VAL A 53 -8.54 -12.18 2.71
N PHE A 54 -8.59 -10.97 2.17
CA PHE A 54 -8.67 -10.72 0.73
C PHE A 54 -7.56 -9.76 0.29
N PHE A 55 -7.11 -9.95 -0.93
CA PHE A 55 -6.21 -9.03 -1.62
C PHE A 55 -7.02 -8.19 -2.59
N PHE A 56 -6.70 -6.92 -2.70
CA PHE A 56 -7.29 -6.06 -3.72
C PHE A 56 -6.22 -5.19 -4.38
N VAL A 57 -6.47 -4.85 -5.63
CA VAL A 57 -5.60 -3.96 -6.40
C VAL A 57 -6.43 -3.09 -7.32
N GLU A 58 -6.09 -1.80 -7.34
CA GLU A 58 -6.63 -0.82 -8.26
C GLU A 58 -5.59 -0.49 -9.32
N ILE A 59 -6.00 -0.50 -10.55
CA ILE A 59 -5.18 -0.14 -11.70
C ILE A 59 -5.91 0.89 -12.57
N PRO A 60 -5.21 1.77 -13.29
CA PRO A 60 -5.84 2.61 -14.30
C PRO A 60 -6.38 1.75 -15.45
N ASP A 61 -7.48 2.16 -16.04
CA ASP A 61 -7.99 1.60 -17.28
C ASP A 61 -7.70 2.52 -18.48
N ASP A 62 -8.04 2.03 -19.69
CA ASP A 62 -7.79 2.75 -20.94
C ASP A 62 -8.56 4.09 -21.07
N ASN A 63 -9.48 4.37 -20.15
CA ASN A 63 -10.30 5.58 -20.14
C ASN A 63 -9.95 6.52 -18.96
N ASP A 64 -8.77 6.40 -18.39
CA ASP A 64 -8.34 7.10 -17.17
C ASP A 64 -9.27 6.86 -15.95
N GLN A 65 -10.04 5.77 -15.99
CA GLN A 65 -10.82 5.30 -14.86
C GLN A 65 -10.03 4.24 -14.08
N THR A 66 -10.43 4.02 -12.86
CA THR A 66 -9.80 3.01 -12.01
C THR A 66 -10.60 1.71 -12.08
N ARG A 67 -9.92 0.58 -12.32
CA ARG A 67 -10.46 -0.76 -12.15
C ARG A 67 -9.97 -1.38 -10.88
N LEU A 68 -10.91 -1.90 -10.11
CA LEU A 68 -10.64 -2.57 -8.85
C LEU A 68 -10.83 -4.08 -9.03
N TYR A 69 -9.84 -4.85 -8.59
CA TYR A 69 -9.85 -6.31 -8.60
C TYR A 69 -9.75 -6.85 -7.18
N TYR A 70 -10.41 -7.98 -6.94
CA TYR A 70 -10.40 -8.71 -5.68
C TYR A 70 -9.96 -10.15 -5.85
N LEU A 71 -9.18 -10.65 -4.90
CA LEU A 71 -8.90 -12.07 -4.70
C LEU A 71 -9.32 -12.43 -3.27
N ASP A 72 -10.45 -13.12 -3.16
CA ASP A 72 -11.01 -13.55 -1.88
C ASP A 72 -10.40 -14.86 -1.37
N ASN A 73 -10.80 -15.22 -0.15
CA ASN A 73 -10.44 -16.50 0.48
C ASN A 73 -8.92 -16.73 0.63
N CYS A 74 -8.17 -15.66 0.78
CA CYS A 74 -6.76 -15.73 1.12
C CYS A 74 -6.58 -16.14 2.58
N THR A 75 -5.49 -16.85 2.85
CA THR A 75 -4.92 -16.95 4.20
C THR A 75 -3.77 -15.95 4.34
N ALA A 76 -3.30 -15.72 5.55
CA ALA A 76 -2.08 -14.92 5.75
C ALA A 76 -0.89 -15.49 4.96
N SER A 77 -0.81 -16.81 4.81
CA SER A 77 0.24 -17.46 4.00
C SER A 77 0.09 -17.17 2.51
N VAL A 78 -1.13 -17.16 1.98
CA VAL A 78 -1.41 -16.78 0.58
C VAL A 78 -1.08 -15.30 0.37
N ALA A 79 -1.48 -14.42 1.28
CA ALA A 79 -1.12 -13.01 1.22
C ALA A 79 0.40 -12.80 1.19
N GLN A 80 1.15 -13.51 2.03
CA GLN A 80 2.62 -13.48 2.01
C GLN A 80 3.21 -14.05 0.72
N ALA A 81 2.61 -15.07 0.13
CA ALA A 81 3.03 -15.63 -1.15
C ALA A 81 2.85 -14.62 -2.29
N ILE A 82 1.72 -13.90 -2.33
CA ILE A 82 1.45 -12.80 -3.28
C ILE A 82 2.53 -11.71 -3.12
N LEU A 83 2.73 -11.22 -1.90
CA LEU A 83 3.72 -10.19 -1.61
C LEU A 83 5.15 -10.61 -2.02
N LYS A 84 5.51 -11.87 -1.77
CA LYS A 84 6.82 -12.40 -2.16
C LYS A 84 6.96 -12.56 -3.67
N ARG A 85 5.93 -13.10 -4.33
CA ARG A 85 5.97 -13.37 -5.78
C ARG A 85 6.00 -12.09 -6.61
N TYR A 86 5.23 -11.09 -6.19
CA TYR A 86 5.06 -9.84 -6.92
C TYR A 86 5.72 -8.63 -6.25
N SER A 87 6.68 -8.85 -5.36
CA SER A 87 7.37 -7.78 -4.62
C SER A 87 8.04 -6.75 -5.53
N SER A 88 8.63 -7.19 -6.65
CA SER A 88 9.26 -6.29 -7.62
C SER A 88 8.27 -5.30 -8.24
N VAL A 89 7.05 -5.73 -8.53
CA VAL A 89 5.98 -4.86 -9.04
C VAL A 89 5.37 -4.04 -7.89
N LEU A 90 4.86 -4.72 -6.85
CA LEU A 90 4.13 -4.07 -5.75
C LEU A 90 4.96 -3.04 -4.96
N TYR A 91 6.29 -3.18 -4.95
CA TYR A 91 7.19 -2.29 -4.21
C TYR A 91 7.96 -1.31 -5.10
N SER A 92 7.63 -1.25 -6.39
CA SER A 92 8.30 -0.35 -7.35
C SER A 92 7.35 0.48 -8.18
N ASP A 93 6.20 -0.07 -8.56
CA ASP A 93 5.23 0.60 -9.42
C ASP A 93 4.50 1.71 -8.67
N GLY A 94 4.46 2.90 -9.26
CA GLY A 94 3.84 4.07 -8.66
C GLY A 94 2.37 4.29 -9.04
N VAL A 95 1.86 3.52 -10.00
CA VAL A 95 0.52 3.73 -10.57
C VAL A 95 -0.52 2.85 -9.90
N ILE A 96 -0.14 1.62 -9.53
CA ILE A 96 -1.05 0.70 -8.85
C ILE A 96 -1.28 1.10 -7.40
N LYS A 97 -2.50 0.88 -6.94
CA LYS A 97 -2.86 0.92 -5.52
C LYS A 97 -3.26 -0.48 -5.11
N PHE A 98 -2.84 -0.92 -3.95
CA PHE A 98 -3.15 -2.28 -3.51
C PHE A 98 -3.31 -2.36 -2.01
N GLY A 99 -3.93 -3.41 -1.57
CA GLY A 99 -4.09 -3.64 -0.15
C GLY A 99 -4.58 -5.03 0.19
N PHE A 100 -4.71 -5.23 1.48
CA PHE A 100 -5.29 -6.43 2.06
C PHE A 100 -6.34 -6.02 3.08
N GLY A 101 -7.40 -6.78 3.14
CA GLY A 101 -8.41 -6.64 4.18
C GLY A 101 -8.84 -7.97 4.74
N SER A 102 -9.71 -7.93 5.73
CA SER A 102 -10.27 -9.13 6.34
C SER A 102 -11.78 -8.97 6.53
N HIS A 103 -12.52 -9.96 6.07
CA HIS A 103 -13.96 -10.03 6.29
C HIS A 103 -14.32 -10.35 7.75
N SER A 104 -13.41 -10.95 8.51
CA SER A 104 -13.66 -11.33 9.89
C SER A 104 -13.43 -10.21 10.90
N THR A 105 -12.42 -9.36 10.67
CA THR A 105 -12.08 -8.24 11.56
C THR A 105 -12.53 -6.88 11.03
N GLU A 106 -12.96 -6.82 9.76
CA GLU A 106 -13.25 -5.59 9.02
C GLU A 106 -12.04 -4.65 8.91
N ASP A 107 -10.83 -5.18 9.09
CA ASP A 107 -9.60 -4.43 8.92
C ASP A 107 -9.28 -4.23 7.43
N GLU A 108 -8.65 -3.12 7.11
CA GLU A 108 -8.17 -2.80 5.77
C GLU A 108 -6.83 -2.08 5.85
N ILE A 109 -5.87 -2.55 5.08
CA ILE A 109 -4.56 -1.95 4.91
C ILE A 109 -4.43 -1.60 3.43
N TYR A 110 -4.36 -0.31 3.11
CA TYR A 110 -4.45 0.18 1.75
C TYR A 110 -3.31 1.13 1.41
N MET A 111 -2.50 0.76 0.43
CA MET A 111 -1.48 1.62 -0.17
C MET A 111 -2.09 2.41 -1.32
N MET A 112 -2.17 3.71 -1.12
CA MET A 112 -2.74 4.67 -2.06
C MET A 112 -1.63 5.38 -2.85
N ASP A 113 -2.00 6.41 -3.61
CA ASP A 113 -1.06 7.23 -4.37
C ASP A 113 0.04 7.82 -3.49
N TYR A 114 1.21 8.03 -4.08
CA TYR A 114 2.39 8.63 -3.44
C TYR A 114 2.84 7.94 -2.15
N GLN A 115 2.78 6.59 -2.12
CA GLN A 115 3.17 5.79 -0.95
C GLN A 115 2.40 6.12 0.33
N THR A 116 1.21 6.69 0.20
CA THR A 116 0.38 6.97 1.36
C THR A 116 -0.37 5.72 1.77
N LEU A 117 -0.13 5.26 2.98
CA LEU A 117 -0.78 4.11 3.58
C LEU A 117 -1.95 4.56 4.46
N SER A 118 -3.09 3.91 4.28
CA SER A 118 -4.26 4.00 5.15
C SER A 118 -4.50 2.67 5.84
N ILE A 119 -4.70 2.67 7.14
CA ILE A 119 -5.07 1.49 7.93
C ILE A 119 -6.38 1.77 8.64
N TYR A 120 -7.38 0.97 8.34
CA TYR A 120 -8.66 0.96 9.06
C TYR A 120 -8.75 -0.31 9.92
N SER A 121 -9.16 -0.16 11.16
CA SER A 121 -9.46 -1.25 12.07
C SER A 121 -10.36 -0.77 13.21
N GLN A 122 -11.19 -1.65 13.72
CA GLN A 122 -11.93 -1.41 14.97
C GLN A 122 -10.98 -1.37 16.17
N ASN A 123 -9.80 -1.98 16.06
CA ASN A 123 -8.73 -1.93 17.06
C ASN A 123 -7.39 -1.58 16.41
N LEU A 124 -7.03 -0.31 16.44
CA LEU A 124 -5.80 0.20 15.83
C LEU A 124 -4.53 -0.13 16.61
N SER A 125 -4.62 -0.53 17.88
CA SER A 125 -3.45 -0.73 18.75
C SER A 125 -2.39 -1.68 18.19
N PRO A 126 -2.73 -2.85 17.61
CA PRO A 126 -1.71 -3.75 17.04
C PRO A 126 -0.94 -3.11 15.87
N TYR A 127 -1.59 -2.28 15.08
CA TYR A 127 -0.96 -1.58 13.96
C TYR A 127 -0.10 -0.41 14.45
N GLU A 128 -0.52 0.32 15.48
CA GLU A 128 0.28 1.35 16.13
C GLU A 128 1.57 0.74 16.73
N GLU A 129 1.46 -0.38 17.43
CA GLU A 129 2.62 -1.11 17.97
C GLU A 129 3.58 -1.57 16.88
N LEU A 130 3.07 -2.04 15.73
CA LEU A 130 3.89 -2.43 14.59
C LEU A 130 4.64 -1.22 14.04
N LEU A 131 3.96 -0.10 13.80
CA LEU A 131 4.56 1.13 13.31
C LEU A 131 5.63 1.68 14.25
N GLU A 132 5.36 1.68 15.55
CA GLU A 132 6.31 2.14 16.58
C GLU A 132 7.56 1.24 16.64
N LYS A 133 7.40 -0.09 16.53
CA LYS A 133 8.54 -1.03 16.42
C LYS A 133 9.39 -0.78 15.18
N MET A 134 8.78 -0.29 14.10
CA MET A 134 9.48 0.09 12.87
C MET A 134 10.08 1.50 12.91
N GLY A 135 9.91 2.21 14.03
CA GLY A 135 10.47 3.55 14.24
C GLY A 135 9.60 4.70 13.73
N TYR A 136 8.32 4.44 13.45
CA TYR A 136 7.34 5.48 13.15
C TYR A 136 6.77 6.06 14.44
N LEU A 137 6.69 7.38 14.53
CA LEU A 137 6.20 8.09 15.72
C LEU A 137 4.81 8.66 15.48
N LYS A 138 3.94 8.53 16.46
CA LYS A 138 2.61 9.14 16.40
C LYS A 138 2.73 10.67 16.49
N ASN A 139 2.26 11.36 15.45
CA ASN A 139 2.26 12.82 15.37
C ASN A 139 0.98 13.30 14.65
N LYS A 140 0.12 14.02 15.37
CA LYS A 140 -1.11 14.57 14.78
C LYS A 140 -0.89 15.51 13.60
N ASN A 141 0.30 16.09 13.49
CA ASN A 141 0.72 17.00 12.44
C ASN A 141 1.63 16.30 11.40
N ALA A 142 1.71 14.97 11.39
CA ALA A 142 2.51 14.23 10.41
C ALA A 142 2.11 14.66 8.98
N LEU A 143 3.12 14.99 8.18
CA LEU A 143 2.94 15.30 6.76
C LEU A 143 2.94 14.00 5.95
N LEU A 144 1.97 13.87 5.09
CA LEU A 144 1.91 12.82 4.08
C LEU A 144 2.50 13.34 2.76
N ALA A 145 2.85 12.44 1.86
CA ALA A 145 3.41 12.85 0.56
C ALA A 145 2.48 13.84 -0.16
N TRP A 146 1.19 13.60 -0.19
CA TRP A 146 0.22 14.50 -0.82
C TRP A 146 0.04 15.84 -0.10
N ASP A 147 0.39 15.97 1.18
CA ASP A 147 0.40 17.27 1.89
C ASP A 147 1.54 18.19 1.41
N ILE A 148 2.50 17.64 0.66
CA ILE A 148 3.66 18.37 0.09
C ILE A 148 3.38 18.85 -1.34
N LEU A 149 2.42 18.20 -2.02
CA LEU A 149 2.06 18.53 -3.40
C LEU A 149 1.21 19.80 -3.47
N SER A 150 1.34 20.52 -4.58
CA SER A 150 0.53 21.69 -4.93
C SER A 150 0.42 21.81 -6.45
N GLU A 151 -0.43 22.71 -6.94
CA GLU A 151 -0.57 22.98 -8.38
C GLU A 151 0.76 23.41 -9.05
N ASP A 152 1.65 24.07 -8.29
CA ASP A 152 2.97 24.51 -8.77
C ASP A 152 4.06 23.45 -8.54
N ASN A 153 3.78 22.40 -7.75
CA ASN A 153 4.73 21.35 -7.37
C ASN A 153 4.00 20.00 -7.37
N GLU A 154 3.72 19.52 -8.56
CA GLU A 154 3.06 18.24 -8.76
C GLU A 154 4.01 17.07 -8.45
N GLY A 155 3.44 15.97 -7.99
CA GLY A 155 4.14 14.70 -7.90
C GLY A 155 3.92 13.88 -9.16
N GLU A 156 4.70 12.82 -9.31
CA GLU A 156 4.59 11.92 -10.44
C GLU A 156 4.47 10.47 -9.94
N CYS A 157 3.51 9.74 -10.50
CA CYS A 157 3.36 8.30 -10.34
C CYS A 157 3.55 7.64 -11.70
N THR A 158 4.54 6.76 -11.81
CA THR A 158 4.96 6.13 -13.07
C THR A 158 4.81 4.62 -12.98
N CYS A 159 4.34 4.00 -14.06
CA CYS A 159 4.37 2.55 -14.20
C CYS A 159 5.83 2.07 -14.30
N ILE A 160 6.14 1.03 -13.56
CA ILE A 160 7.46 0.40 -13.57
C ILE A 160 7.32 -1.06 -14.00
N GLU A 161 8.08 -1.43 -15.02
CA GLU A 161 8.32 -2.82 -15.36
C GLU A 161 9.54 -3.30 -14.55
N ALA A 162 9.35 -4.35 -13.77
CA ALA A 162 10.39 -4.90 -12.91
C ALA A 162 10.52 -6.40 -13.14
N ASP A 163 11.75 -6.88 -13.34
CA ASP A 163 12.06 -8.29 -13.63
C ASP A 163 11.30 -8.84 -14.85
N ASP A 164 11.16 -8.04 -15.91
CA ASP A 164 10.39 -8.32 -17.12
C ASP A 164 8.88 -8.59 -16.85
N GLU A 165 8.36 -8.11 -15.74
CA GLU A 165 6.96 -8.26 -15.35
C GLU A 165 6.34 -6.89 -15.01
N SER A 166 5.17 -6.63 -15.56
CA SER A 166 4.35 -5.44 -15.27
C SER A 166 3.21 -5.77 -14.32
N TYR A 167 2.49 -4.75 -13.84
CA TYR A 167 1.26 -4.98 -13.09
C TYR A 167 0.19 -5.68 -13.93
N VAL A 168 0.20 -5.52 -15.25
CA VAL A 168 -0.73 -6.22 -16.15
C VAL A 168 -0.48 -7.73 -16.13
N ASP A 169 0.78 -8.15 -16.15
CA ASP A 169 1.16 -9.56 -16.05
C ASP A 169 0.75 -10.12 -14.68
N MET A 170 1.00 -9.38 -13.62
CA MET A 170 0.55 -9.75 -12.27
C MET A 170 -0.96 -9.97 -12.20
N ILE A 171 -1.76 -9.04 -12.75
CA ILE A 171 -3.23 -9.15 -12.76
C ILE A 171 -3.67 -10.38 -13.55
N ASN A 172 -3.12 -10.60 -14.74
CA ASN A 172 -3.46 -11.76 -15.57
C ASN A 172 -3.16 -13.07 -14.83
N ASN A 173 -1.99 -13.18 -14.21
CA ASN A 173 -1.62 -14.36 -13.42
C ASN A 173 -2.55 -14.57 -12.22
N LEU A 174 -3.01 -13.50 -11.57
CA LEU A 174 -3.92 -13.60 -10.43
C LEU A 174 -5.36 -13.91 -10.86
N ILE A 175 -5.79 -13.48 -12.04
CA ILE A 175 -7.09 -13.87 -12.64
C ILE A 175 -7.13 -15.39 -12.85
N ASP A 176 -6.04 -16.00 -13.30
CA ASP A 176 -5.94 -17.46 -13.50
C ASP A 176 -6.12 -18.25 -12.20
N VAL A 177 -5.89 -17.63 -11.03
CA VAL A 177 -6.08 -18.24 -9.71
C VAL A 177 -7.31 -17.73 -8.97
N GLY A 178 -8.19 -16.98 -9.65
CA GLY A 178 -9.50 -16.62 -9.13
C GLY A 178 -9.71 -15.15 -8.77
N MET A 179 -8.77 -14.26 -9.11
CA MET A 179 -9.01 -12.82 -9.01
C MET A 179 -10.09 -12.37 -10.00
N TYR A 180 -10.93 -11.46 -9.59
CA TYR A 180 -12.04 -10.97 -10.40
C TYR A 180 -12.19 -9.44 -10.29
N PRO A 181 -12.69 -8.77 -11.34
CA PRO A 181 -13.00 -7.34 -11.27
C PRO A 181 -14.20 -7.10 -10.37
N SER A 182 -14.15 -6.01 -9.62
CA SER A 182 -15.32 -5.53 -8.86
C SER A 182 -16.47 -5.25 -9.83
N GLN A 183 -17.66 -5.69 -9.45
CA GLN A 183 -18.87 -5.28 -10.14
C GLN A 183 -19.19 -3.84 -9.68
N GLY A 184 -18.93 -2.91 -10.57
CA GLY A 184 -19.25 -1.50 -10.36
C GLY A 184 -20.74 -1.22 -10.25
#